data_f6f38ff5b8220696c2f435931de14577
#
_entry.id   f6f38ff5b8220696c2f435931de14577
#
_cell.length_a   1.000
_cell.length_b   1.000
_cell.length_c   1.000
_cell.angle_alpha   90.00
_cell.angle_beta   90.00
_cell.angle_gamma   90.00
#
_symmetry.space_group_name_H-M   'P 1'
#
loop_
_entity.id
_entity.type
_entity.pdbx_description
1 polymer ?
#
loop_
_entity_poly.entity_id
_entity_poly.type
_entity_poly.pdbx_seq_one_letter_code
_entity_poly.pdbx_strand_id
1 'polypeptide(L)'
;MTFVFPYRRGRDDFDIQQSIRFIRMSFPEANIVTVGDKVATIDNIPCPQLNNIRGADVTNKMLTFARERGGSFIYMNDDFYITPKLRADIPIHSGQLEIVEQHPSHYKQAMFNTIEFLKYYDRPLWNFETHSPVLIDSDKLLATFELLEWQKHNHFIKSIYLNMNLPELIRKGHNVKLHKDNIPKAQELLRTYGCFSTNETFLTPRGKSWIKNLSWILEA
;
A
#
# COMPACT_ATOMS: atom_id res chain seq x y z
N MET A 1 17.01 -2.78 2.09
CA MET A 1 15.53 -2.70 2.12
C MET A 1 15.06 -1.91 0.91
N THR A 2 14.04 -2.37 0.19
CA THR A 2 13.52 -1.69 -1.01
C THR A 2 12.06 -1.31 -0.81
N PHE A 3 11.71 -0.05 -1.06
CA PHE A 3 10.33 0.46 -1.07
C PHE A 3 9.87 0.63 -2.51
N VAL A 4 8.69 0.10 -2.85
CA VAL A 4 8.19 0.05 -4.22
C VAL A 4 6.83 0.73 -4.31
N PHE A 5 6.75 1.72 -5.20
CA PHE A 5 5.53 2.47 -5.49
C PHE A 5 4.97 2.10 -6.86
N PRO A 6 3.79 1.48 -6.96
CA PRO A 6 3.05 1.39 -8.21
C PRO A 6 2.48 2.78 -8.55
N TYR A 7 3.30 3.61 -9.18
CA TYR A 7 3.04 5.04 -9.31
C TYR A 7 2.35 5.40 -10.63
N ARG A 8 1.37 6.29 -10.50
CA ARG A 8 0.74 7.01 -11.60
C ARG A 8 0.73 8.49 -11.23
N ARG A 9 1.29 9.33 -12.09
CA ARG A 9 1.35 10.77 -11.84
C ARG A 9 -0.04 11.37 -11.71
N GLY A 10 -0.27 12.05 -10.59
CA GLY A 10 -1.48 12.79 -10.28
C GLY A 10 -1.42 14.24 -10.76
N ARG A 11 -2.28 15.09 -10.17
CA ARG A 11 -2.32 16.54 -10.44
C ARG A 11 -1.10 17.26 -9.89
N ASP A 12 -0.62 16.84 -8.73
CA ASP A 12 0.64 17.29 -8.14
C ASP A 12 1.41 16.10 -7.57
N ASP A 13 2.69 16.27 -7.37
CA ASP A 13 3.57 15.22 -6.84
C ASP A 13 3.77 15.36 -5.32
N PHE A 14 2.90 16.08 -4.61
CA PHE A 14 3.08 16.37 -3.18
C PHE A 14 3.19 15.09 -2.35
N ASP A 15 2.21 14.19 -2.48
CA ASP A 15 2.16 12.96 -1.66
C ASP A 15 3.39 12.10 -1.89
N ILE A 16 3.72 11.77 -3.13
CA ILE A 16 4.89 10.93 -3.44
C ILE A 16 6.21 11.59 -2.99
N GLN A 17 6.38 12.89 -3.15
CA GLN A 17 7.58 13.59 -2.71
C GLN A 17 7.72 13.55 -1.18
N GLN A 18 6.63 13.76 -0.44
CA GLN A 18 6.66 13.67 1.01
C GLN A 18 6.85 12.22 1.47
N SER A 19 6.19 11.23 0.87
CA SER A 19 6.38 9.82 1.16
C SER A 19 7.86 9.41 0.99
N ILE A 20 8.49 9.78 -0.12
CA ILE A 20 9.92 9.56 -0.37
C ILE A 20 10.78 10.24 0.70
N ARG A 21 10.46 11.49 1.07
CA ARG A 21 11.16 12.21 2.15
C ARG A 21 11.10 11.45 3.46
N PHE A 22 9.93 10.95 3.86
CA PHE A 22 9.76 10.16 5.08
C PHE A 22 10.56 8.87 5.06
N ILE A 23 10.60 8.17 3.90
CA ILE A 23 11.44 6.98 3.76
C ILE A 23 12.92 7.32 3.95
N ARG A 24 13.43 8.36 3.28
CA ARG A 24 14.84 8.77 3.38
C ARG A 24 15.24 9.18 4.79
N MET A 25 14.33 9.84 5.53
CA MET A 25 14.55 10.21 6.93
C MET A 25 14.52 9.00 7.86
N SER A 26 13.63 8.04 7.62
CA SER A 26 13.42 6.87 8.47
C SER A 26 14.38 5.71 8.17
N PHE A 27 14.78 5.57 6.90
CA PHE A 27 15.60 4.49 6.37
C PHE A 27 16.58 5.06 5.32
N PRO A 28 17.66 5.75 5.75
CA PRO A 28 18.56 6.47 4.83
C PRO A 28 19.17 5.61 3.73
N GLU A 29 19.47 4.34 4.03
CA GLU A 29 20.09 3.38 3.10
C GLU A 29 19.06 2.59 2.27
N ALA A 30 17.77 2.99 2.30
CA ALA A 30 16.75 2.26 1.56
C ALA A 30 16.80 2.59 0.06
N ASN A 31 16.62 1.57 -0.76
CA ASN A 31 16.31 1.74 -2.17
C ASN A 31 14.85 2.14 -2.33
N ILE A 32 14.58 3.09 -3.21
CA ILE A 32 13.22 3.55 -3.52
C ILE A 32 13.01 3.43 -5.03
N VAL A 33 11.97 2.72 -5.43
CA VAL A 33 11.66 2.43 -6.83
C VAL A 33 10.21 2.81 -7.12
N THR A 34 9.99 3.55 -8.20
CA THR A 34 8.65 3.68 -8.80
C THR A 34 8.48 2.68 -9.93
N VAL A 35 7.28 2.12 -10.06
CA VAL A 35 6.89 1.28 -11.19
C VAL A 35 5.72 1.96 -11.91
N GLY A 36 5.92 2.31 -13.17
CA GLY A 36 5.01 3.12 -13.96
C GLY A 36 5.62 4.48 -14.29
N ASP A 37 4.99 5.57 -13.82
CA ASP A 37 5.50 6.92 -14.10
C ASP A 37 6.75 7.24 -13.28
N LYS A 38 7.65 7.99 -13.91
CA LYS A 38 8.94 8.37 -13.30
C LYS A 38 8.77 9.53 -12.33
N VAL A 39 9.39 9.41 -11.16
CA VAL A 39 9.69 10.53 -10.25
C VAL A 39 11.18 10.85 -10.36
N ALA A 40 11.50 12.16 -10.43
CA ALA A 40 12.90 12.58 -10.46
C ALA A 40 13.65 12.10 -9.20
N THR A 41 14.94 11.77 -9.35
CA THR A 41 15.85 11.41 -8.24
C THR A 41 15.69 10.03 -7.61
N ILE A 42 14.79 9.17 -8.10
CA ILE A 42 14.66 7.77 -7.66
C ILE A 42 14.66 6.82 -8.85
N ASP A 43 14.95 5.54 -8.59
CA ASP A 43 14.93 4.48 -9.62
C ASP A 43 13.51 4.29 -10.16
N ASN A 44 13.41 3.92 -11.43
CA ASN A 44 12.12 3.73 -12.09
C ASN A 44 12.13 2.52 -13.02
N ILE A 45 11.10 1.71 -12.92
CA ILE A 45 10.77 0.66 -13.86
C ILE A 45 9.59 1.13 -14.70
N PRO A 46 9.77 1.41 -16.00
CA PRO A 46 8.66 1.77 -16.87
C PRO A 46 7.63 0.64 -16.94
N CYS A 47 6.38 0.96 -16.71
CA CYS A 47 5.28 0.00 -16.82
C CYS A 47 4.06 0.69 -17.44
N PRO A 48 3.53 0.20 -18.58
CA PRO A 48 2.35 0.77 -19.20
C PRO A 48 1.15 0.73 -18.26
N GLN A 49 0.36 1.79 -18.25
CA GLN A 49 -0.86 1.86 -17.46
C GLN A 49 -1.95 0.98 -18.05
N LEU A 50 -2.62 0.21 -17.21
CA LEU A 50 -3.82 -0.52 -17.58
C LEU A 50 -5.04 0.33 -17.20
N ASN A 51 -5.70 0.93 -18.19
CA ASN A 51 -6.74 1.94 -17.94
C ASN A 51 -8.10 1.39 -17.53
N ASN A 52 -8.34 0.09 -17.70
CA ASN A 52 -9.69 -0.47 -17.59
C ASN A 52 -10.06 -0.90 -16.18
N ILE A 53 -9.09 -1.33 -15.38
CA ILE A 53 -9.31 -1.86 -14.03
C ILE A 53 -8.20 -1.36 -13.10
N ARG A 54 -8.54 -0.50 -12.13
CA ARG A 54 -7.56 0.12 -11.23
C ARG A 54 -6.72 -0.90 -10.45
N GLY A 55 -7.34 -1.96 -9.93
CA GLY A 55 -6.64 -3.02 -9.22
C GLY A 55 -5.68 -3.79 -10.14
N ALA A 56 -6.05 -4.03 -11.40
CA ALA A 56 -5.20 -4.68 -12.37
C ALA A 56 -3.96 -3.83 -12.72
N ASP A 57 -4.09 -2.49 -12.79
CA ASP A 57 -2.94 -1.61 -13.03
C ASP A 57 -1.91 -1.70 -11.90
N VAL A 58 -2.37 -1.64 -10.64
CA VAL A 58 -1.49 -1.82 -9.47
C VAL A 58 -0.85 -3.21 -9.45
N THR A 59 -1.65 -4.25 -9.70
CA THR A 59 -1.16 -5.64 -9.77
C THR A 59 -0.08 -5.79 -10.85
N ASN A 60 -0.33 -5.26 -12.06
CA ASN A 60 0.65 -5.31 -13.16
C ASN A 60 1.98 -4.69 -12.77
N LYS A 61 1.96 -3.52 -12.15
CA LYS A 61 3.16 -2.81 -11.69
C LYS A 61 3.93 -3.61 -10.64
N MET A 62 3.23 -4.22 -9.68
CA MET A 62 3.87 -5.03 -8.64
C MET A 62 4.48 -6.31 -9.22
N LEU A 63 3.79 -6.98 -10.15
CA LEU A 63 4.32 -8.15 -10.85
C LEU A 63 5.50 -7.79 -11.76
N THR A 64 5.48 -6.61 -12.39
CA THR A 64 6.61 -6.10 -13.19
C THR A 64 7.85 -5.93 -12.31
N PHE A 65 7.71 -5.27 -11.14
CA PHE A 65 8.82 -5.19 -10.19
C PHE A 65 9.36 -6.58 -9.79
N ALA A 66 8.46 -7.48 -9.41
CA ALA A 66 8.83 -8.83 -8.96
C ALA A 66 9.62 -9.61 -10.03
N ARG A 67 9.23 -9.48 -11.32
CA ARG A 67 9.93 -10.13 -12.44
C ARG A 67 11.29 -9.51 -12.74
N GLU A 68 11.40 -8.18 -12.66
CA GLU A 68 12.62 -7.47 -13.08
C GLU A 68 13.69 -7.43 -11.98
N ARG A 69 13.29 -7.38 -10.71
CA ARG A 69 14.22 -7.18 -9.58
C ARG A 69 14.26 -8.35 -8.61
N GLY A 70 13.15 -9.06 -8.43
CA GLY A 70 13.06 -10.15 -7.46
C GLY A 70 13.21 -9.71 -6.00
N GLY A 71 13.36 -10.69 -5.11
CA GLY A 71 13.62 -10.49 -3.69
C GLY A 71 12.41 -9.94 -2.91
N SER A 72 12.66 -9.51 -1.68
CA SER A 72 11.61 -8.94 -0.84
C SER A 72 11.61 -7.42 -0.90
N PHE A 73 10.42 -6.82 -0.89
CA PHE A 73 10.23 -5.37 -0.94
C PHE A 73 9.03 -4.92 -0.11
N ILE A 74 8.99 -3.65 0.27
CA ILE A 74 7.86 -3.03 0.94
C ILE A 74 6.98 -2.34 -0.09
N TYR A 75 5.74 -2.82 -0.23
CA TYR A 75 4.71 -2.19 -1.06
C TYR A 75 4.24 -0.88 -0.43
N MET A 76 4.26 0.19 -1.22
CA MET A 76 3.86 1.54 -0.83
C MET A 76 2.79 2.09 -1.77
N ASN A 77 1.87 2.89 -1.23
CA ASN A 77 1.16 3.90 -2.03
C ASN A 77 1.86 5.26 -1.89
N ASP A 78 1.61 6.15 -2.82
CA ASP A 78 2.17 7.50 -2.84
C ASP A 78 1.75 8.37 -1.63
N ASP A 79 0.61 8.04 -1.02
CA ASP A 79 0.02 8.71 0.15
C ASP A 79 0.39 8.04 1.50
N PHE A 80 1.41 7.18 1.56
CA PHE A 80 1.87 6.53 2.80
C PHE A 80 3.03 7.30 3.43
N TYR A 81 2.89 7.66 4.70
CA TYR A 81 3.91 8.34 5.52
C TYR A 81 4.35 7.42 6.63
N ILE A 82 5.66 7.19 6.75
CA ILE A 82 6.22 6.17 7.62
C ILE A 82 7.28 6.74 8.57
N THR A 83 7.53 6.01 9.66
CA THR A 83 8.61 6.28 10.63
C THR A 83 9.48 5.04 10.83
N PRO A 84 10.62 5.12 11.54
CA PRO A 84 11.43 3.94 11.88
C PRO A 84 10.69 2.86 12.69
N LYS A 85 9.54 3.18 13.28
CA LYS A 85 8.67 2.23 14.01
C LYS A 85 7.83 1.33 13.09
N LEU A 86 7.86 1.55 11.77
CA LEU A 86 7.10 0.71 10.82
C LEU A 86 7.52 -0.76 10.91
N ARG A 87 6.54 -1.63 11.05
CA ARG A 87 6.68 -3.09 11.00
C ARG A 87 5.88 -3.64 9.82
N ALA A 88 6.41 -3.44 8.60
CA ALA A 88 5.79 -3.93 7.37
C ALA A 88 5.73 -5.47 7.29
N ASP A 89 6.56 -6.15 8.08
CA ASP A 89 6.60 -7.60 8.28
C ASP A 89 5.47 -8.14 9.17
N ILE A 90 4.78 -7.27 9.91
CA ILE A 90 3.60 -7.60 10.72
C ILE A 90 2.39 -6.86 10.15
N PRO A 91 1.73 -7.41 9.11
CA PRO A 91 0.65 -6.70 8.43
C PRO A 91 -0.57 -6.51 9.34
N ILE A 92 -1.25 -5.37 9.14
CA ILE A 92 -2.44 -4.99 9.88
C ILE A 92 -3.67 -5.47 9.13
N HIS A 93 -4.59 -6.16 9.82
CA HIS A 93 -5.91 -6.50 9.28
C HIS A 93 -7.03 -5.82 10.07
N SER A 94 -8.13 -5.45 9.41
CA SER A 94 -9.28 -4.79 10.02
C SER A 94 -10.44 -5.73 10.39
N GLY A 95 -10.20 -7.02 10.40
CA GLY A 95 -11.20 -8.07 10.60
C GLY A 95 -11.34 -8.97 9.39
N GLN A 96 -12.52 -9.53 9.18
CA GLN A 96 -12.84 -10.35 8.00
C GLN A 96 -13.17 -9.47 6.78
N LEU A 97 -12.96 -10.02 5.58
CA LEU A 97 -13.48 -9.45 4.35
C LEU A 97 -15.00 -9.61 4.35
N GLU A 98 -15.72 -8.50 4.37
CA GLU A 98 -17.18 -8.46 4.40
C GLU A 98 -17.70 -7.45 3.37
N ILE A 99 -18.70 -7.86 2.59
CA ILE A 99 -19.37 -6.96 1.64
C ILE A 99 -20.32 -6.06 2.41
N VAL A 100 -20.05 -4.76 2.36
CA VAL A 100 -20.87 -3.72 3.01
C VAL A 100 -21.63 -2.96 1.94
N GLU A 101 -22.94 -2.78 2.14
CA GLU A 101 -23.84 -2.15 1.16
C GLU A 101 -23.42 -0.72 0.78
N GLN A 102 -22.84 0.03 1.71
CA GLN A 102 -22.38 1.40 1.51
C GLN A 102 -21.13 1.51 0.62
N HIS A 103 -20.44 0.40 0.33
CA HIS A 103 -19.27 0.45 -0.55
C HIS A 103 -19.67 0.74 -2.00
N PRO A 104 -18.86 1.52 -2.74
CA PRO A 104 -19.05 1.70 -4.19
C PRO A 104 -19.07 0.36 -4.94
N SER A 105 -19.83 0.26 -6.02
CA SER A 105 -20.03 -0.98 -6.78
C SER A 105 -18.71 -1.67 -7.20
N HIS A 106 -17.73 -0.90 -7.68
CA HIS A 106 -16.43 -1.43 -8.07
C HIS A 106 -15.62 -1.99 -6.89
N TYR A 107 -15.80 -1.42 -5.68
CA TYR A 107 -15.16 -1.92 -4.46
C TYR A 107 -15.83 -3.21 -3.98
N LYS A 108 -17.18 -3.26 -4.00
CA LYS A 108 -17.95 -4.48 -3.70
C LYS A 108 -17.56 -5.63 -4.64
N GLN A 109 -17.41 -5.35 -5.93
CA GLN A 109 -16.99 -6.36 -6.90
C GLN A 109 -15.58 -6.87 -6.63
N ALA A 110 -14.63 -5.98 -6.32
CA ALA A 110 -13.26 -6.38 -5.97
C ALA A 110 -13.24 -7.24 -4.70
N MET A 111 -14.04 -6.89 -3.70
CA MET A 111 -14.17 -7.66 -2.46
C MET A 111 -14.79 -9.04 -2.72
N PHE A 112 -15.87 -9.10 -3.50
CA PHE A 112 -16.51 -10.34 -3.88
C PHE A 112 -15.53 -11.28 -4.59
N ASN A 113 -14.84 -10.80 -5.63
CA ASN A 113 -13.86 -11.58 -6.37
C ASN A 113 -12.72 -12.08 -5.47
N THR A 114 -12.28 -11.26 -4.53
CA THR A 114 -11.23 -11.62 -3.56
C THR A 114 -11.71 -12.71 -2.60
N ILE A 115 -12.92 -12.60 -2.07
CA ILE A 115 -13.52 -13.60 -1.16
C ILE A 115 -13.69 -14.94 -1.89
N GLU A 116 -14.26 -14.94 -3.10
CA GLU A 116 -14.48 -16.18 -3.86
C GLU A 116 -13.15 -16.87 -4.21
N PHE A 117 -12.13 -16.11 -4.61
CA PHE A 117 -10.80 -16.66 -4.85
C PHE A 117 -10.21 -17.31 -3.59
N LEU A 118 -10.24 -16.61 -2.46
CA LEU A 118 -9.67 -17.14 -1.21
C LEU A 118 -10.42 -18.36 -0.69
N LYS A 119 -11.75 -18.39 -0.81
CA LYS A 119 -12.58 -19.56 -0.48
C LYS A 119 -12.25 -20.77 -1.36
N TYR A 120 -12.06 -20.55 -2.66
CA TYR A 120 -11.71 -21.64 -3.59
C TYR A 120 -10.41 -22.34 -3.18
N TYR A 121 -9.45 -21.62 -2.61
CA TYR A 121 -8.18 -22.15 -2.12
C TYR A 121 -8.17 -22.48 -0.63
N ASP A 122 -9.30 -22.46 0.05
CA ASP A 122 -9.45 -22.70 1.50
C ASP A 122 -8.50 -21.83 2.33
N ARG A 123 -8.50 -20.51 2.04
CA ARG A 123 -7.64 -19.53 2.70
C ARG A 123 -8.42 -18.64 3.66
N PRO A 124 -7.75 -18.10 4.71
CA PRO A 124 -8.38 -17.10 5.58
C PRO A 124 -8.93 -15.92 4.79
N LEU A 125 -9.90 -15.22 5.37
CA LEU A 125 -10.57 -14.07 4.75
C LEU A 125 -10.21 -12.76 5.48
N TRP A 126 -8.97 -12.59 5.91
CA TRP A 126 -8.56 -11.35 6.59
C TRP A 126 -8.53 -10.16 5.63
N ASN A 127 -9.08 -9.03 6.08
CA ASN A 127 -9.07 -7.78 5.33
C ASN A 127 -7.78 -6.99 5.62
N PHE A 128 -6.82 -7.05 4.70
CA PHE A 128 -5.55 -6.32 4.76
C PHE A 128 -5.57 -4.98 4.01
N GLU A 129 -6.72 -4.50 3.55
CA GLU A 129 -6.86 -3.20 2.84
C GLU A 129 -6.86 -2.01 3.83
N THR A 130 -5.95 -2.03 4.78
CA THR A 130 -5.83 -1.06 5.87
C THR A 130 -5.03 0.19 5.51
N HIS A 131 -4.66 0.37 4.24
CA HIS A 131 -3.82 1.48 3.74
C HIS A 131 -2.47 1.59 4.48
N SER A 132 -1.91 0.46 4.90
CA SER A 132 -0.58 0.37 5.49
C SER A 132 0.42 -0.29 4.53
N PRO A 133 1.72 0.06 4.62
CA PRO A 133 2.77 -0.67 3.91
C PRO A 133 2.81 -2.14 4.33
N VAL A 134 3.19 -3.03 3.41
CA VAL A 134 3.36 -4.46 3.67
C VAL A 134 4.63 -4.99 3.01
N LEU A 135 5.30 -5.93 3.68
CA LEU A 135 6.41 -6.66 3.12
C LEU A 135 5.89 -7.73 2.16
N ILE A 136 6.43 -7.75 0.96
CA ILE A 136 6.09 -8.70 -0.10
C ILE A 136 7.36 -9.42 -0.56
N ASP A 137 7.26 -10.72 -0.72
CA ASP A 137 8.24 -11.56 -1.38
C ASP A 137 7.86 -11.74 -2.86
N SER A 138 8.78 -11.47 -3.77
CA SER A 138 8.53 -11.49 -5.21
C SER A 138 8.10 -12.85 -5.74
N ASP A 139 8.75 -13.93 -5.30
CA ASP A 139 8.46 -15.27 -5.81
C ASP A 139 7.07 -15.72 -5.36
N LYS A 140 6.73 -15.46 -4.10
CA LYS A 140 5.39 -15.73 -3.56
C LYS A 140 4.31 -14.88 -4.24
N LEU A 141 4.63 -13.62 -4.56
CA LEU A 141 3.70 -12.74 -5.29
C LEU A 141 3.42 -13.30 -6.69
N LEU A 142 4.47 -13.65 -7.43
CA LEU A 142 4.34 -14.22 -8.78
C LEU A 142 3.52 -15.52 -8.74
N ALA A 143 3.88 -16.48 -7.88
CA ALA A 143 3.16 -17.74 -7.73
C ALA A 143 1.68 -17.53 -7.35
N THR A 144 1.38 -16.58 -6.47
CA THR A 144 -0.01 -16.26 -6.09
C THR A 144 -0.82 -15.74 -7.26
N PHE A 145 -0.26 -14.82 -8.04
CA PHE A 145 -1.00 -14.16 -9.11
C PHE A 145 -0.99 -14.93 -10.44
N GLU A 146 -0.21 -16.01 -10.58
CA GLU A 146 -0.36 -17.01 -11.65
C GLU A 146 -1.68 -17.79 -11.52
N LEU A 147 -2.22 -17.92 -10.31
CA LEU A 147 -3.49 -18.60 -10.04
C LEU A 147 -4.73 -17.73 -10.33
N LEU A 148 -4.55 -16.47 -10.73
CA LEU A 148 -5.60 -15.46 -10.77
C LEU A 148 -5.72 -14.80 -12.13
N GLU A 149 -6.92 -14.67 -12.67
CA GLU A 149 -7.21 -13.88 -13.89
C GLU A 149 -7.28 -12.36 -13.54
N TRP A 150 -6.22 -11.83 -12.93
CA TRP A 150 -6.15 -10.46 -12.44
C TRP A 150 -6.32 -9.39 -13.54
N GLN A 151 -6.04 -9.73 -14.80
CA GLN A 151 -6.23 -8.82 -15.95
C GLN A 151 -7.71 -8.59 -16.27
N LYS A 152 -8.57 -9.54 -15.92
CA LYS A 152 -10.01 -9.51 -16.24
C LYS A 152 -10.85 -8.99 -15.09
N HIS A 153 -10.39 -9.19 -13.86
CA HIS A 153 -11.19 -8.93 -12.66
C HIS A 153 -10.45 -8.05 -11.67
N ASN A 154 -11.18 -7.14 -11.04
CA ASN A 154 -10.63 -6.33 -9.95
C ASN A 154 -10.55 -7.15 -8.66
N HIS A 155 -9.41 -7.08 -7.97
CA HIS A 155 -9.13 -7.79 -6.72
C HIS A 155 -8.37 -6.91 -5.74
N PHE A 156 -8.36 -7.28 -4.47
CA PHE A 156 -7.54 -6.67 -3.43
C PHE A 156 -6.19 -7.36 -3.32
N ILE A 157 -5.18 -6.77 -3.93
CA ILE A 157 -3.83 -7.36 -4.05
C ILE A 157 -3.22 -7.74 -2.70
N LYS A 158 -3.30 -6.86 -1.69
CA LYS A 158 -2.74 -7.13 -0.36
C LYS A 158 -3.49 -8.27 0.33
N SER A 159 -4.83 -8.25 0.28
CA SER A 159 -5.65 -9.28 0.91
C SER A 159 -5.45 -10.64 0.25
N ILE A 160 -5.35 -10.72 -1.08
CA ILE A 160 -5.01 -11.97 -1.77
C ILE A 160 -3.62 -12.45 -1.36
N TYR A 161 -2.60 -11.61 -1.55
CA TYR A 161 -1.22 -12.01 -1.28
C TYR A 161 -1.03 -12.49 0.16
N LEU A 162 -1.50 -11.72 1.15
CA LEU A 162 -1.29 -12.02 2.56
C LEU A 162 -2.13 -13.21 3.07
N ASN A 163 -3.35 -13.43 2.58
CA ASN A 163 -4.11 -14.63 2.95
C ASN A 163 -3.57 -15.89 2.28
N MET A 164 -3.04 -15.80 1.07
CA MET A 164 -2.35 -16.94 0.40
C MET A 164 -1.02 -17.29 1.06
N ASN A 165 -0.31 -16.30 1.60
CA ASN A 165 1.04 -16.41 2.18
C ASN A 165 1.06 -15.85 3.61
N LEU A 166 0.12 -16.31 4.46
CA LEU A 166 -0.09 -15.74 5.78
C LEU A 166 1.20 -15.75 6.61
N PRO A 167 1.69 -14.59 7.08
CA PRO A 167 2.85 -14.54 7.95
C PRO A 167 2.52 -15.11 9.34
N GLU A 168 3.55 -15.52 10.09
CA GLU A 168 3.38 -16.03 11.47
C GLU A 168 2.72 -15.01 12.40
N LEU A 169 3.02 -13.73 12.20
CA LEU A 169 2.48 -12.65 12.99
C LEU A 169 1.65 -11.72 12.13
N ILE A 170 0.40 -11.53 12.53
CA ILE A 170 -0.51 -10.52 12.00
C ILE A 170 -1.07 -9.69 13.15
N ARG A 171 -1.45 -8.44 12.87
CA ARG A 171 -1.95 -7.53 13.89
C ARG A 171 -3.37 -7.08 13.55
N LYS A 172 -4.30 -7.26 14.49
CA LYS A 172 -5.61 -6.62 14.39
C LYS A 172 -5.47 -5.12 14.62
N GLY A 173 -6.06 -4.31 13.76
CA GLY A 173 -6.01 -2.86 13.85
C GLY A 173 -7.07 -2.20 13.01
N HIS A 174 -6.89 -0.91 12.77
CA HIS A 174 -7.81 -0.09 11.98
C HIS A 174 -7.16 0.36 10.68
N ASN A 175 -7.99 0.78 9.73
CA ASN A 175 -7.52 1.48 8.55
C ASN A 175 -6.73 2.73 8.98
N VAL A 176 -5.50 2.87 8.51
CA VAL A 176 -4.64 4.01 8.84
C VAL A 176 -4.84 5.20 7.90
N LYS A 177 -5.83 5.13 6.99
CA LYS A 177 -6.18 6.23 6.10
C LYS A 177 -6.98 7.30 6.82
N LEU A 178 -6.51 8.53 6.71
CA LEU A 178 -7.13 9.71 7.28
C LEU A 178 -7.99 10.43 6.25
N HIS A 179 -9.23 10.64 6.64
CA HIS A 179 -10.18 11.50 5.95
C HIS A 179 -10.30 12.79 6.78
N LYS A 180 -10.02 13.95 6.24
CA LYS A 180 -9.89 15.26 6.91
C LYS A 180 -8.54 15.44 7.62
N ASP A 181 -8.16 16.67 7.88
CA ASP A 181 -6.90 17.07 8.50
C ASP A 181 -6.86 16.82 10.04
N ASN A 182 -7.20 15.60 10.43
CA ASN A 182 -7.16 15.18 11.83
C ASN A 182 -5.71 14.89 12.27
N ILE A 183 -4.95 15.93 12.54
CA ILE A 183 -3.55 15.86 12.95
C ILE A 183 -3.34 15.01 14.23
N PRO A 184 -4.16 15.17 15.32
CA PRO A 184 -4.01 14.31 16.49
C PRO A 184 -4.11 12.83 16.17
N LYS A 185 -5.02 12.43 15.28
CA LYS A 185 -5.15 11.04 14.85
C LYS A 185 -3.96 10.57 14.03
N ALA A 186 -3.41 11.43 13.15
CA ALA A 186 -2.17 11.12 12.41
C ALA A 186 -1.00 10.84 13.37
N GLN A 187 -0.84 11.67 14.41
CA GLN A 187 0.20 11.48 15.44
C GLN A 187 0.01 10.18 16.23
N GLU A 188 -1.24 9.83 16.57
CA GLU A 188 -1.57 8.56 17.22
C GLU A 188 -1.18 7.36 16.33
N LEU A 189 -1.54 7.41 15.03
CA LEU A 189 -1.22 6.33 14.08
C LEU A 189 0.29 6.16 13.89
N LEU A 190 1.05 7.25 13.80
CA LEU A 190 2.52 7.20 13.74
C LEU A 190 3.12 6.54 14.99
N ARG A 191 2.61 6.87 16.18
CA ARG A 191 3.07 6.24 17.44
C ARG A 191 2.71 4.77 17.53
N THR A 192 1.50 4.40 17.08
CA THR A 192 0.93 3.05 17.24
C THR A 192 1.40 2.09 16.17
N TYR A 193 1.44 2.53 14.92
CA TYR A 193 1.71 1.67 13.74
C TYR A 193 2.98 2.04 12.97
N GLY A 194 3.57 3.18 13.29
CA GLY A 194 4.71 3.70 12.53
C GLY A 194 4.32 4.23 11.15
N CYS A 195 3.04 4.37 10.84
CA CYS A 195 2.58 4.89 9.55
C CYS A 195 1.17 5.48 9.62
N PHE A 196 0.85 6.34 8.66
CA PHE A 196 -0.51 6.74 8.27
C PHE A 196 -0.59 6.97 6.78
N SER A 197 -1.81 7.04 6.25
CA SER A 197 -2.11 7.40 4.86
C SER A 197 -3.10 8.56 4.84
N THR A 198 -3.11 9.32 3.75
CA THR A 198 -4.02 10.45 3.57
C THR A 198 -4.95 10.26 2.39
N ASN A 199 -5.89 11.18 2.25
CA ASN A 199 -6.63 11.42 1.03
C ASN A 199 -6.67 12.93 0.73
N GLU A 200 -7.28 13.31 -0.39
CA GLU A 200 -7.39 14.72 -0.82
C GLU A 200 -8.00 15.62 0.27
N THR A 201 -8.90 15.11 1.11
CA THR A 201 -9.56 15.92 2.16
C THR A 201 -8.67 16.17 3.38
N PHE A 202 -7.60 15.38 3.57
CA PHE A 202 -6.55 15.66 4.55
C PHE A 202 -5.58 16.75 4.05
N LEU A 203 -5.34 16.82 2.75
CA LEU A 203 -4.33 17.68 2.11
C LEU A 203 -4.77 19.17 2.01
N THR A 204 -5.48 19.67 3.01
CA THR A 204 -5.72 21.10 3.20
C THR A 204 -4.38 21.86 3.34
N PRO A 205 -4.35 23.20 3.22
CA PRO A 205 -3.15 23.99 3.50
C PRO A 205 -2.54 23.67 4.88
N ARG A 206 -3.38 23.46 5.90
CA ARG A 206 -2.97 23.06 7.26
C ARG A 206 -2.36 21.66 7.27
N GLY A 207 -3.02 20.66 6.65
CA GLY A 207 -2.53 19.29 6.57
C GLY A 207 -1.19 19.19 5.83
N LYS A 208 -1.08 19.85 4.67
CA LYS A 208 0.16 19.93 3.89
C LYS A 208 1.29 20.61 4.67
N SER A 209 1.01 21.72 5.36
CA SER A 209 1.99 22.40 6.21
C SER A 209 2.47 21.52 7.35
N TRP A 210 1.54 20.82 8.00
CA TRP A 210 1.90 19.90 9.08
C TRP A 210 2.79 18.76 8.59
N ILE A 211 2.46 18.10 7.47
CA ILE A 211 3.30 17.03 6.88
C ILE A 211 4.71 17.56 6.56
N LYS A 212 4.82 18.75 5.97
CA LYS A 212 6.14 19.36 5.65
C LYS A 212 7.01 19.58 6.88
N ASN A 213 6.41 19.90 8.01
CA ASN A 213 7.09 20.26 9.26
C ASN A 213 7.29 19.08 10.22
N LEU A 214 6.94 17.86 9.81
CA LEU A 214 7.04 16.64 10.62
C LEU A 214 8.50 16.11 10.77
N SER A 215 9.52 16.97 10.88
CA SER A 215 10.92 16.53 11.08
C SER A 215 11.19 15.99 12.50
N TRP A 216 10.46 16.44 13.49
CA TRP A 216 10.72 16.18 14.92
C TRP A 216 10.13 14.86 15.46
N ILE A 217 9.21 14.20 14.75
CA ILE A 217 8.60 12.91 15.20
C ILE A 217 9.57 11.73 14.99
N LEU A 218 10.63 11.90 14.23
CA LEU A 218 11.60 10.85 13.92
C LEU A 218 12.68 10.74 15.01
N GLU A 219 12.76 11.69 15.92
CA GLU A 219 13.76 11.76 17.01
C GLU A 219 13.23 11.18 18.35
N ALA A 220 11.98 10.75 18.40
CA ALA A 220 11.32 10.16 19.58
C ALA A 220 10.95 8.68 19.35
#